data_a3951aa8592d8bf1941a4bc4b0d0031b
#
_entry.id   a3951aa8592d8bf1941a4bc4b0d0031b
#
_cell.length_a   1.000
_cell.length_b   1.000
_cell.length_c   1.000
_cell.angle_alpha   90.00
_cell.angle_beta   90.00
_cell.angle_gamma   90.00
#
_symmetry.space_group_name_H-M   'P 1'
#
loop_
_entity.id
_entity.type
_entity.pdbx_description
1 polymer ?
#
loop_
_entity_poly.entity_id
_entity_poly.type
_entity_poly.pdbx_seq_one_letter_code
_entity_poly.pdbx_strand_id
1 'polypeptide(L)'
;MLNILVVNFPAEGHVNPTLNLVKAFTERGDNVHYITTANFKDRIEDLGATVHTHPDLLKEISIDAETSSGLNAFFHVHVQTSLYILEITKQLCESINFDFVIYDIFGAGELVKEYLQVPGVVSSPIFLIPPEFLKTLPFHPNADMPFQPEEISEKLLNQMEHKFGVKPKNNLQFMNNKGEICIVYTSRYFQPNSHSFGENNIFI
;
A
#
# COMPACT_ATOMS: atom_id res chain seq x y z
N MET A 1 8.30 17.35 -15.92
CA MET A 1 7.59 16.09 -16.19
C MET A 1 8.23 15.04 -15.31
N LEU A 2 7.47 14.49 -14.39
CA LEU A 2 7.90 13.47 -13.44
C LEU A 2 7.32 12.12 -13.83
N ASN A 3 8.01 11.04 -13.49
CA ASN A 3 7.50 9.67 -13.56
C ASN A 3 7.05 9.26 -12.17
N ILE A 4 5.76 9.08 -11.99
CA ILE A 4 5.13 8.81 -10.68
C ILE A 4 4.55 7.40 -10.69
N LEU A 5 4.91 6.59 -9.72
CA LEU A 5 4.27 5.30 -9.51
C LEU A 5 3.21 5.43 -8.42
N VAL A 6 2.01 4.93 -8.69
CA VAL A 6 0.94 4.82 -7.70
C VAL A 6 0.64 3.35 -7.43
N VAL A 7 0.65 2.94 -6.17
CA VAL A 7 0.39 1.57 -5.73
C VAL A 7 -0.70 1.60 -4.67
N ASN A 8 -1.91 1.21 -5.02
CA ASN A 8 -3.04 1.36 -4.12
C ASN A 8 -3.73 0.04 -3.81
N PHE A 9 -4.30 -0.04 -2.60
CA PHE A 9 -5.15 -1.16 -2.22
C PHE A 9 -6.41 -1.17 -3.09
N PRO A 10 -6.80 -2.30 -3.71
CA PRO A 10 -7.84 -2.34 -4.73
C PRO A 10 -9.26 -2.35 -4.12
N ALA A 11 -9.62 -1.30 -3.42
CA ALA A 11 -10.96 -1.08 -2.88
C ALA A 11 -11.44 0.35 -3.18
N GLU A 12 -12.76 0.53 -3.37
CA GLU A 12 -13.35 1.82 -3.73
C GLU A 12 -12.94 2.97 -2.78
N GLY A 13 -12.99 2.71 -1.47
CA GLY A 13 -12.61 3.70 -0.45
C GLY A 13 -11.13 4.11 -0.51
N HIS A 14 -10.27 3.28 -1.09
CA HIS A 14 -8.84 3.51 -1.22
C HIS A 14 -8.47 4.15 -2.56
N VAL A 15 -9.09 3.70 -3.65
CA VAL A 15 -8.83 4.22 -4.99
C VAL A 15 -9.45 5.60 -5.21
N ASN A 16 -10.72 5.79 -4.81
CA ASN A 16 -11.45 7.04 -5.07
C ASN A 16 -10.72 8.30 -4.57
N PRO A 17 -10.15 8.35 -3.37
CA PRO A 17 -9.44 9.55 -2.89
C PRO A 17 -8.24 9.93 -3.77
N THR A 18 -7.59 8.95 -4.43
CA THR A 18 -6.40 9.22 -5.27
C THR A 18 -6.74 9.73 -6.67
N LEU A 19 -7.98 9.61 -7.16
CA LEU A 19 -8.33 9.96 -8.54
C LEU A 19 -8.09 11.44 -8.85
N ASN A 20 -8.45 12.35 -7.94
CA ASN A 20 -8.19 13.78 -8.12
C ASN A 20 -6.69 14.10 -8.13
N LEU A 21 -5.91 13.37 -7.36
CA LEU A 21 -4.46 13.52 -7.32
C LEU A 21 -3.83 13.04 -8.64
N VAL A 22 -4.26 11.87 -9.14
CA VAL A 22 -3.86 11.35 -10.46
C VAL A 22 -4.17 12.35 -11.56
N LYS A 23 -5.41 12.85 -11.60
CA LYS A 23 -5.85 13.86 -12.57
C LYS A 23 -4.96 15.12 -12.53
N ALA A 24 -4.68 15.63 -11.33
CA ALA A 24 -3.84 16.83 -11.18
C ALA A 24 -2.42 16.63 -11.73
N PHE A 25 -1.83 15.44 -11.55
CA PHE A 25 -0.51 15.13 -12.10
C PHE A 25 -0.53 14.98 -13.62
N THR A 26 -1.50 14.25 -14.17
CA THR A 26 -1.61 14.07 -15.64
C THR A 26 -1.91 15.38 -16.35
N GLU A 27 -2.79 16.25 -15.81
CA GLU A 27 -3.04 17.59 -16.34
C GLU A 27 -1.82 18.51 -16.27
N ARG A 28 -0.91 18.30 -15.30
CA ARG A 28 0.38 19.00 -15.23
C ARG A 28 1.39 18.49 -16.27
N GLY A 29 1.10 17.37 -16.92
CA GLY A 29 1.96 16.74 -17.91
C GLY A 29 2.94 15.72 -17.33
N ASP A 30 2.70 15.20 -16.13
CA ASP A 30 3.49 14.13 -15.53
C ASP A 30 3.05 12.75 -16.05
N ASN A 31 3.97 11.79 -16.06
CA ASN A 31 3.71 10.40 -16.40
C ASN A 31 3.29 9.64 -15.14
N VAL A 32 2.03 9.25 -15.06
CA VAL A 32 1.51 8.49 -13.94
C VAL A 32 1.32 7.04 -14.33
N HIS A 33 1.99 6.12 -13.65
CA HIS A 33 1.81 4.68 -13.74
C HIS A 33 1.08 4.20 -12.48
N TYR A 34 -0.01 3.47 -12.65
CA TYR A 34 -0.88 3.05 -11.54
C TYR A 34 -0.97 1.54 -11.50
N ILE A 35 -0.57 0.90 -10.40
CA ILE A 35 -0.70 -0.54 -10.19
C ILE A 35 -1.95 -0.80 -9.34
N THR A 36 -2.90 -1.57 -9.88
CA THR A 36 -4.15 -1.96 -9.22
C THR A 36 -4.77 -3.19 -9.88
N THR A 37 -6.03 -3.51 -9.59
CA THR A 37 -6.78 -4.60 -10.25
C THR A 37 -7.57 -4.09 -11.46
N ALA A 38 -7.98 -5.01 -12.34
CA ALA A 38 -8.67 -4.67 -13.59
C ALA A 38 -9.98 -3.87 -13.40
N ASN A 39 -10.64 -4.00 -12.25
CA ASN A 39 -11.90 -3.30 -11.97
C ASN A 39 -11.79 -1.77 -11.95
N PHE A 40 -10.60 -1.24 -11.69
CA PHE A 40 -10.35 0.19 -11.59
C PHE A 40 -9.68 0.77 -12.84
N LYS A 41 -9.28 -0.09 -13.79
CA LYS A 41 -8.44 0.27 -14.91
C LYS A 41 -9.02 1.42 -15.74
N ASP A 42 -10.20 1.23 -16.31
CA ASP A 42 -10.78 2.19 -17.26
C ASP A 42 -10.94 3.57 -16.63
N ARG A 43 -11.46 3.61 -15.39
CA ARG A 43 -11.66 4.86 -14.65
C ARG A 43 -10.36 5.64 -14.38
N ILE A 44 -9.26 4.95 -14.19
CA ILE A 44 -7.95 5.57 -13.94
C ILE A 44 -7.29 5.97 -15.27
N GLU A 45 -7.43 5.15 -16.32
CA GLU A 45 -6.94 5.47 -17.67
C GLU A 45 -7.66 6.67 -18.28
N ASP A 46 -8.96 6.86 -18.00
CA ASP A 46 -9.73 8.04 -18.40
C ASP A 46 -9.17 9.36 -17.81
N LEU A 47 -8.36 9.27 -16.75
CA LEU A 47 -7.64 10.42 -16.17
C LEU A 47 -6.24 10.64 -16.78
N GLY A 48 -5.85 9.85 -17.78
CA GLY A 48 -4.57 9.96 -18.47
C GLY A 48 -3.41 9.19 -17.86
N ALA A 49 -3.64 8.35 -16.85
CA ALA A 49 -2.62 7.48 -16.29
C ALA A 49 -2.48 6.18 -17.09
N THR A 50 -1.33 5.53 -17.01
CA THR A 50 -1.10 4.16 -17.53
C THR A 50 -1.33 3.15 -16.42
N VAL A 51 -2.27 2.22 -16.61
CA VAL A 51 -2.63 1.24 -15.57
C VAL A 51 -1.99 -0.13 -15.84
N HIS A 52 -1.39 -0.69 -14.79
CA HIS A 52 -0.83 -2.03 -14.74
C HIS A 52 -1.63 -2.87 -13.77
N THR A 53 -2.13 -4.02 -14.23
CA THR A 53 -3.05 -4.82 -13.41
C THR A 53 -2.41 -6.07 -12.85
N HIS A 54 -2.80 -6.42 -11.62
CA HIS A 54 -2.53 -7.70 -10.98
C HIS A 54 -3.84 -8.47 -10.69
N PRO A 55 -3.78 -9.78 -10.40
CA PRO A 55 -4.96 -10.55 -9.98
C PRO A 55 -5.63 -9.97 -8.73
N ASP A 56 -6.96 -10.00 -8.69
CA ASP A 56 -7.75 -9.54 -7.53
C ASP A 56 -7.97 -10.71 -6.55
N LEU A 57 -6.95 -10.98 -5.74
CA LEU A 57 -6.97 -12.08 -4.77
C LEU A 57 -7.91 -11.83 -3.59
N LEU A 58 -8.31 -10.58 -3.33
CA LEU A 58 -9.26 -10.27 -2.26
C LEU A 58 -10.66 -10.82 -2.51
N LYS A 59 -11.04 -11.00 -3.78
CA LYS A 59 -12.32 -11.62 -4.15
C LYS A 59 -12.37 -13.12 -3.92
N GLU A 60 -11.22 -13.76 -3.80
CA GLU A 60 -11.11 -15.21 -3.69
C GLU A 60 -11.19 -15.70 -2.24
N ILE A 61 -11.13 -14.77 -1.27
CA ILE A 61 -11.14 -15.10 0.14
C ILE A 61 -12.37 -14.56 0.86
N SER A 62 -12.93 -15.39 1.75
CA SER A 62 -13.87 -14.94 2.78
C SER A 62 -13.08 -14.51 4.00
N ILE A 63 -12.97 -13.21 4.23
CA ILE A 63 -12.23 -12.66 5.38
C ILE A 63 -13.15 -12.67 6.58
N ASP A 64 -12.99 -13.67 7.45
CA ASP A 64 -13.48 -13.60 8.82
C ASP A 64 -12.32 -13.12 9.72
N ALA A 65 -12.24 -11.81 9.93
CA ALA A 65 -11.17 -11.17 10.69
C ALA A 65 -11.16 -11.55 12.18
N GLU A 66 -12.21 -12.20 12.67
CA GLU A 66 -12.31 -12.62 14.07
C GLU A 66 -11.66 -13.99 14.31
N THR A 67 -11.33 -14.72 13.25
CA THR A 67 -10.68 -16.03 13.37
C THR A 67 -9.20 -16.00 13.00
N SER A 68 -8.38 -16.86 13.60
CA SER A 68 -6.97 -17.01 13.22
C SER A 68 -6.82 -17.44 11.75
N SER A 69 -7.76 -18.21 11.23
CA SER A 69 -7.80 -18.62 9.81
C SER A 69 -8.05 -17.40 8.89
N GLY A 70 -8.97 -16.50 9.26
CA GLY A 70 -9.24 -15.28 8.50
C GLY A 70 -8.06 -14.32 8.49
N LEU A 71 -7.36 -14.14 9.63
CA LEU A 71 -6.15 -13.35 9.71
C LEU A 71 -5.03 -13.91 8.84
N ASN A 72 -4.85 -15.24 8.82
CA ASN A 72 -3.85 -15.89 7.97
C ASN A 72 -4.19 -15.73 6.50
N ALA A 73 -5.45 -15.93 6.09
CA ALA A 73 -5.89 -15.73 4.71
C ALA A 73 -5.66 -14.29 4.26
N PHE A 74 -6.03 -13.32 5.09
CA PHE A 74 -5.82 -11.90 4.82
C PHE A 74 -4.33 -11.55 4.67
N PHE A 75 -3.50 -12.01 5.60
CA PHE A 75 -2.06 -11.80 5.55
C PHE A 75 -1.44 -12.44 4.30
N HIS A 76 -1.82 -13.70 4.01
CA HIS A 76 -1.35 -14.42 2.84
C HIS A 76 -1.63 -13.66 1.53
N VAL A 77 -2.85 -13.15 1.37
CA VAL A 77 -3.24 -12.35 0.20
C VAL A 77 -2.39 -11.09 0.07
N HIS A 78 -2.09 -10.39 1.17
CA HIS A 78 -1.20 -9.24 1.13
C HIS A 78 0.21 -9.60 0.67
N VAL A 79 0.78 -10.70 1.19
CA VAL A 79 2.11 -11.16 0.78
C VAL A 79 2.13 -11.56 -0.69
N GLN A 80 1.14 -12.32 -1.15
CA GLN A 80 1.05 -12.78 -2.53
C GLN A 80 0.81 -11.62 -3.51
N THR A 81 -0.09 -10.69 -3.17
CA THR A 81 -0.33 -9.48 -3.98
C THR A 81 0.93 -8.62 -4.06
N SER A 82 1.69 -8.52 -2.96
CA SER A 82 2.95 -7.76 -2.95
C SER A 82 3.99 -8.33 -3.91
N LEU A 83 4.06 -9.65 -4.08
CA LEU A 83 4.92 -10.28 -5.07
C LEU A 83 4.53 -9.89 -6.51
N TYR A 84 3.23 -9.87 -6.84
CA TYR A 84 2.78 -9.40 -8.16
C TYR A 84 3.13 -7.93 -8.38
N ILE A 85 2.91 -7.08 -7.39
CA ILE A 85 3.21 -5.65 -7.47
C ILE A 85 4.71 -5.41 -7.67
N LEU A 86 5.56 -6.10 -6.92
CA LEU A 86 7.02 -6.01 -7.07
C LEU A 86 7.49 -6.53 -8.43
N GLU A 87 6.88 -7.58 -8.98
CA GLU A 87 7.19 -8.06 -10.33
C GLU A 87 6.86 -7.03 -11.39
N ILE A 88 5.67 -6.43 -11.32
CA ILE A 88 5.27 -5.35 -12.24
C ILE A 88 6.23 -4.17 -12.09
N THR A 89 6.54 -3.76 -10.86
CA THR A 89 7.48 -2.66 -10.60
C THR A 89 8.85 -2.94 -11.22
N LYS A 90 9.37 -4.16 -11.07
CA LYS A 90 10.64 -4.58 -11.66
C LYS A 90 10.63 -4.46 -13.19
N GLN A 91 9.57 -4.92 -13.84
CA GLN A 91 9.43 -4.81 -15.30
C GLN A 91 9.38 -3.35 -15.77
N LEU A 92 8.66 -2.50 -15.03
CA LEU A 92 8.57 -1.08 -15.35
C LEU A 92 9.93 -0.38 -15.25
N CYS A 93 10.75 -0.74 -14.26
CA CYS A 93 12.08 -0.18 -14.05
C CYS A 93 13.09 -0.52 -15.17
N GLU A 94 12.79 -1.46 -16.06
CA GLU A 94 13.64 -1.72 -17.22
C GLU A 94 13.67 -0.54 -18.20
N SER A 95 12.65 0.32 -18.19
CA SER A 95 12.50 1.44 -19.10
C SER A 95 12.14 2.78 -18.45
N ILE A 96 11.74 2.77 -17.18
CA ILE A 96 11.24 3.95 -16.47
C ILE A 96 12.03 4.15 -15.17
N ASN A 97 12.57 5.36 -15.00
CA ASN A 97 13.10 5.81 -13.71
C ASN A 97 12.01 6.61 -13.00
N PHE A 98 11.50 6.10 -11.90
CA PHE A 98 10.49 6.79 -11.10
C PHE A 98 11.14 7.85 -10.20
N ASP A 99 10.48 9.01 -10.07
CA ASP A 99 10.94 10.11 -9.21
C ASP A 99 10.45 9.94 -7.76
N PHE A 100 9.25 9.39 -7.59
CA PHE A 100 8.70 9.02 -6.27
C PHE A 100 7.53 8.04 -6.43
N VAL A 101 7.10 7.45 -5.32
CA VAL A 101 5.95 6.54 -5.28
C VAL A 101 4.89 7.07 -4.31
N ILE A 102 3.61 7.02 -4.75
CA ILE A 102 2.44 7.22 -3.90
C ILE A 102 1.85 5.85 -3.62
N TYR A 103 1.60 5.52 -2.37
CA TYR A 103 1.09 4.21 -2.03
C TYR A 103 0.11 4.24 -0.87
N ASP A 104 -0.78 3.27 -0.88
CA ASP A 104 -1.76 3.08 0.17
C ASP A 104 -1.10 2.78 1.52
N ILE A 105 -1.77 3.15 2.60
CA ILE A 105 -1.36 2.76 3.95
C ILE A 105 -1.32 1.23 4.12
N PHE A 106 -2.04 0.48 3.26
CA PHE A 106 -2.05 -0.97 3.22
C PHE A 106 -1.23 -1.54 2.05
N GLY A 107 -0.74 -2.77 2.22
CA GLY A 107 -0.13 -3.57 1.14
C GLY A 107 1.35 -3.30 0.89
N ALA A 108 1.76 -3.40 -0.37
CA ALA A 108 3.16 -3.46 -0.81
C ALA A 108 3.91 -2.12 -0.84
N GLY A 109 3.25 -1.00 -0.55
CA GLY A 109 3.76 0.32 -0.89
C GLY A 109 5.15 0.63 -0.37
N GLU A 110 5.41 0.38 0.92
CA GLU A 110 6.72 0.62 1.53
C GLU A 110 7.80 -0.32 0.95
N LEU A 111 7.44 -1.55 0.57
CA LEU A 111 8.36 -2.49 -0.10
C LEU A 111 8.73 -2.00 -1.50
N VAL A 112 7.76 -1.46 -2.25
CA VAL A 112 8.00 -0.85 -3.57
C VAL A 112 8.91 0.37 -3.42
N LYS A 113 8.66 1.25 -2.44
CA LYS A 113 9.54 2.38 -2.12
C LYS A 113 10.97 1.93 -1.83
N GLU A 114 11.13 0.89 -0.99
CA GLU A 114 12.44 0.34 -0.65
C GLU A 114 13.13 -0.28 -1.88
N TYR A 115 12.39 -0.98 -2.74
CA TYR A 115 12.92 -1.54 -3.98
C TYR A 115 13.39 -0.46 -4.96
N LEU A 116 12.60 0.61 -5.14
CA LEU A 116 12.90 1.72 -6.05
C LEU A 116 13.96 2.68 -5.48
N GLN A 117 14.14 2.73 -4.17
CA GLN A 117 14.98 3.69 -3.45
C GLN A 117 14.63 5.16 -3.76
N VAL A 118 13.35 5.45 -3.85
CA VAL A 118 12.81 6.80 -4.11
C VAL A 118 11.99 7.30 -2.92
N PRO A 119 11.71 8.62 -2.81
CA PRO A 119 10.78 9.15 -1.82
C PRO A 119 9.39 8.53 -1.92
N GLY A 120 8.70 8.42 -0.77
CA GLY A 120 7.37 7.82 -0.71
C GLY A 120 6.32 8.69 -0.02
N VAL A 121 5.14 8.77 -0.63
CA VAL A 121 3.97 9.45 -0.10
C VAL A 121 2.91 8.41 0.22
N VAL A 122 2.50 8.34 1.49
CA VAL A 122 1.41 7.46 1.93
C VAL A 122 0.06 8.11 1.63
N SER A 123 -0.84 7.35 1.06
CA SER A 123 -2.25 7.69 0.86
C SER A 123 -3.08 6.93 1.91
N SER A 124 -3.65 7.65 2.89
CA SER A 124 -4.43 7.06 3.97
C SER A 124 -5.91 7.45 3.86
N PRO A 125 -6.77 6.56 3.34
CA PRO A 125 -8.21 6.80 3.24
C PRO A 125 -8.93 6.57 4.57
N ILE A 126 -8.21 6.11 5.58
CA ILE A 126 -8.71 5.84 6.93
C ILE A 126 -8.05 6.76 7.94
N PHE A 127 -8.61 6.84 9.13
CA PHE A 127 -7.96 7.49 10.27
C PHE A 127 -6.59 6.88 10.55
N LEU A 128 -5.62 7.73 10.86
CA LEU A 128 -4.34 7.24 11.38
C LEU A 128 -4.56 6.58 12.74
N ILE A 129 -3.94 5.43 12.92
CA ILE A 129 -4.01 4.68 14.17
C ILE A 129 -2.93 5.21 15.12
N PRO A 130 -3.30 5.74 16.30
CA PRO A 130 -2.32 6.20 17.28
C PRO A 130 -1.33 5.10 17.67
N PRO A 131 -0.06 5.43 17.93
CA PRO A 131 0.98 4.44 18.22
C PRO A 131 0.65 3.48 19.38
N GLU A 132 -0.09 3.95 20.39
CA GLU A 132 -0.54 3.14 21.52
C GLU A 132 -1.53 2.05 21.11
N PHE A 133 -2.41 2.34 20.14
CA PHE A 133 -3.36 1.35 19.60
C PHE A 133 -2.70 0.38 18.61
N LEU A 134 -1.69 0.82 17.89
CA LEU A 134 -0.95 -0.09 16.99
C LEU A 134 -0.37 -1.28 17.74
N LYS A 135 0.05 -1.09 19.01
CA LYS A 135 0.62 -2.15 19.86
C LYS A 135 -0.41 -3.22 20.25
N THR A 136 -1.69 -2.92 20.18
CA THR A 136 -2.76 -3.88 20.50
C THR A 136 -3.16 -4.74 19.31
N LEU A 137 -2.74 -4.37 18.11
CA LEU A 137 -3.06 -5.13 16.89
C LEU A 137 -2.25 -6.44 16.87
N PRO A 138 -2.86 -7.56 16.45
CA PRO A 138 -2.18 -8.86 16.44
C PRO A 138 -0.96 -8.89 15.53
N PHE A 139 -0.91 -8.09 14.48
CA PHE A 139 0.24 -7.97 13.58
C PHE A 139 1.41 -7.19 14.16
N HIS A 140 1.25 -6.53 15.32
CA HIS A 140 2.33 -5.82 15.99
C HIS A 140 3.28 -6.83 16.67
N PRO A 141 4.61 -6.69 16.53
CA PRO A 141 5.56 -7.66 17.07
C PRO A 141 5.56 -7.77 18.61
N ASN A 142 5.08 -6.72 19.30
CA ASN A 142 4.96 -6.67 20.76
C ASN A 142 3.51 -6.79 21.24
N ALA A 143 2.60 -7.35 20.45
CA ALA A 143 1.26 -7.68 20.90
C ALA A 143 1.31 -8.79 21.97
N ASP A 144 0.31 -8.86 22.83
CA ASP A 144 0.21 -9.92 23.86
C ASP A 144 0.20 -11.32 23.25
N MET A 145 -0.43 -11.44 22.06
CA MET A 145 -0.43 -12.65 21.24
C MET A 145 -0.05 -12.28 19.80
N PRO A 146 1.26 -12.19 19.48
CA PRO A 146 1.69 -11.79 18.15
C PRO A 146 1.26 -12.81 17.10
N PHE A 147 0.71 -12.31 16.00
CA PHE A 147 0.35 -13.12 14.84
C PHE A 147 1.58 -13.83 14.28
N GLN A 148 1.42 -15.13 14.05
CA GLN A 148 2.44 -15.95 13.40
C GLN A 148 1.93 -16.35 12.00
N PRO A 149 2.65 -15.97 10.93
CA PRO A 149 2.29 -16.38 9.58
C PRO A 149 2.35 -17.90 9.42
N GLU A 150 1.47 -18.45 8.60
CA GLU A 150 1.60 -19.84 8.17
C GLU A 150 2.83 -20.05 7.28
N GLU A 151 3.34 -21.28 7.26
CA GLU A 151 4.55 -21.67 6.49
C GLU A 151 4.48 -21.24 5.01
N ILE A 152 3.29 -21.28 4.41
CA ILE A 152 3.11 -20.87 3.01
C ILE A 152 3.40 -19.37 2.82
N SER A 153 2.99 -18.53 3.76
CA SER A 153 3.26 -17.09 3.73
C SER A 153 4.72 -16.80 4.01
N GLU A 154 5.35 -17.53 4.92
CA GLU A 154 6.79 -17.41 5.20
C GLU A 154 7.65 -17.78 3.98
N LYS A 155 7.26 -18.81 3.21
CA LYS A 155 7.93 -19.16 1.95
C LYS A 155 7.86 -18.02 0.93
N LEU A 156 6.68 -17.37 0.82
CA LEU A 156 6.52 -16.21 -0.08
C LEU A 156 7.34 -15.00 0.38
N LEU A 157 7.44 -14.73 1.69
CA LEU A 157 8.30 -13.68 2.24
C LEU A 157 9.79 -13.93 1.93
N ASN A 158 10.24 -15.17 2.06
CA ASN A 158 11.60 -15.55 1.70
C ASN A 158 11.86 -15.44 0.19
N GLN A 159 10.87 -15.80 -0.65
CA GLN A 159 10.93 -15.60 -2.09
C GLN A 159 11.04 -14.11 -2.44
N MET A 160 10.28 -13.26 -1.76
CA MET A 160 10.32 -11.79 -1.94
C MET A 160 11.72 -11.23 -1.66
N GLU A 161 12.31 -11.59 -0.52
CA GLU A 161 13.67 -11.20 -0.14
C GLU A 161 14.69 -11.67 -1.16
N HIS A 162 14.64 -12.95 -1.56
CA HIS A 162 15.58 -13.52 -2.52
C HIS A 162 15.48 -12.90 -3.92
N LYS A 163 14.25 -12.61 -4.39
CA LYS A 163 14.02 -12.15 -5.76
C LYS A 163 14.18 -10.64 -5.94
N PHE A 164 13.82 -9.86 -4.92
CA PHE A 164 13.74 -8.40 -4.99
C PHE A 164 14.66 -7.69 -3.99
N GLY A 165 15.28 -8.41 -3.06
CA GLY A 165 16.15 -7.82 -2.05
C GLY A 165 15.41 -7.01 -0.98
N VAL A 166 14.09 -7.13 -0.90
CA VAL A 166 13.24 -6.45 0.08
C VAL A 166 12.32 -7.43 0.79
N LYS A 167 12.05 -7.17 2.07
CA LYS A 167 11.02 -7.87 2.84
C LYS A 167 10.43 -6.94 3.91
N PRO A 168 9.21 -7.21 4.40
CA PRO A 168 8.66 -6.40 5.47
C PRO A 168 9.47 -6.53 6.76
N LYS A 169 9.67 -5.42 7.47
CA LYS A 169 10.34 -5.35 8.77
C LYS A 169 9.59 -6.12 9.86
N ASN A 170 8.27 -6.18 9.72
CA ASN A 170 7.35 -6.94 10.56
C ASN A 170 6.00 -7.10 9.84
N ASN A 171 5.11 -7.93 10.40
CA ASN A 171 3.81 -8.22 9.80
C ASN A 171 2.88 -6.98 9.75
N LEU A 172 3.04 -6.03 10.66
CA LEU A 172 2.24 -4.82 10.71
C LEU A 172 2.51 -3.90 9.50
N GLN A 173 3.65 -4.00 8.83
CA GLN A 173 3.99 -3.14 7.69
C GLN A 173 2.93 -3.21 6.59
N PHE A 174 2.35 -4.40 6.32
CA PHE A 174 1.27 -4.54 5.34
C PHE A 174 -0.03 -3.80 5.71
N MET A 175 -0.19 -3.44 6.99
CA MET A 175 -1.37 -2.77 7.52
C MET A 175 -1.11 -1.30 7.88
N ASN A 176 0.12 -0.86 7.84
CA ASN A 176 0.50 0.47 8.29
C ASN A 176 1.83 0.92 7.67
N ASN A 177 1.82 1.04 6.35
CA ASN A 177 2.94 1.58 5.57
C ASN A 177 3.36 2.97 6.07
N LYS A 178 4.65 3.25 6.02
CA LYS A 178 5.27 4.53 6.39
C LYS A 178 5.91 5.20 5.18
N GLY A 179 5.93 6.52 5.18
CA GLY A 179 6.56 7.34 4.15
C GLY A 179 7.04 8.67 4.69
N GLU A 180 7.67 9.47 3.85
CA GLU A 180 8.15 10.80 4.20
C GLU A 180 6.98 11.75 4.48
N ILE A 181 5.90 11.59 3.73
CA ILE A 181 4.64 12.34 3.88
C ILE A 181 3.49 11.34 3.91
N CYS A 182 2.44 11.65 4.67
CA CYS A 182 1.18 10.93 4.66
C CYS A 182 0.03 11.88 4.36
N ILE A 183 -0.71 11.64 3.28
CA ILE A 183 -1.96 12.36 2.98
C ILE A 183 -3.11 11.58 3.63
N VAL A 184 -3.85 12.24 4.51
CA VAL A 184 -4.97 11.67 5.24
C VAL A 184 -6.25 12.33 4.75
N TYR A 185 -7.14 11.56 4.13
CA TYR A 185 -8.37 12.08 3.52
C TYR A 185 -9.47 12.31 4.56
N THR A 186 -9.14 13.10 5.57
CA THR A 186 -10.06 13.61 6.59
C THR A 186 -9.48 14.88 7.20
N SER A 187 -10.34 15.72 7.79
CA SER A 187 -9.85 16.90 8.49
C SER A 187 -9.14 16.53 9.80
N ARG A 188 -8.17 17.35 10.21
CA ARG A 188 -7.50 17.18 11.50
C ARG A 188 -8.49 17.20 12.68
N TYR A 189 -9.62 17.89 12.54
CA TYR A 189 -10.67 17.94 13.54
C TYR A 189 -11.36 16.58 13.76
N PHE A 190 -11.58 15.81 12.67
CA PHE A 190 -12.21 14.49 12.74
C PHE A 190 -11.22 13.38 13.12
N GLN A 191 -9.92 13.59 12.94
CA GLN A 191 -8.92 12.61 13.28
C GLN A 191 -8.85 12.38 14.79
N PRO A 192 -9.15 11.19 15.31
CA PRO A 192 -8.94 10.88 16.73
C PRO A 192 -7.47 11.10 17.14
N ASN A 193 -7.25 11.69 18.32
CA ASN A 193 -5.91 11.97 18.85
C ASN A 193 -5.00 12.72 17.86
N SER A 194 -5.57 13.66 17.06
CA SER A 194 -4.85 14.36 15.99
C SER A 194 -3.55 15.06 16.42
N HIS A 195 -3.44 15.42 17.70
CA HIS A 195 -2.24 16.02 18.32
C HIS A 195 -1.05 15.06 18.42
N SER A 196 -1.27 13.74 18.33
CA SER A 196 -0.20 12.73 18.35
C SER A 196 0.49 12.54 17.00
N PHE A 197 -0.01 13.18 15.93
CA PHE A 197 0.52 13.07 14.58
C PHE A 197 1.26 14.35 14.17
N GLY A 198 2.52 14.18 13.75
CA GLY A 198 3.41 15.27 13.36
C GLY A 198 2.99 15.97 12.05
N GLU A 199 3.78 16.97 11.66
CA GLU A 199 3.52 17.85 10.50
C GLU A 199 3.65 17.13 9.14
N ASN A 200 4.32 15.99 9.09
CA ASN A 200 4.40 15.14 7.90
C ASN A 200 3.08 14.43 7.56
N ASN A 201 2.05 14.58 8.41
CA ASN A 201 0.70 14.08 8.15
C ASN A 201 -0.18 15.25 7.70
N ILE A 202 -0.52 15.26 6.40
CA ILE A 202 -1.31 16.30 5.76
C ILE A 202 -2.77 15.85 5.77
N PHE A 203 -3.60 16.54 6.53
CA PHE A 203 -5.05 16.29 6.63
C PHE A 203 -5.77 17.18 5.62
N ILE A 204 -6.67 16.58 4.81
CA ILE A 204 -7.42 17.28 3.74
C ILE A 204 -8.91 16.96 3.80
#